data_c094659dcd83b55c2c375f4e83890871
#
_entry.id   c094659dcd83b55c2c375f4e83890871
#
_cell.length_a   1.000
_cell.length_b   1.000
_cell.length_c   1.000
_cell.angle_alpha   90.00
_cell.angle_beta   90.00
_cell.angle_gamma   90.00
#
_symmetry.space_group_name_H-M   'P 1'
#
loop_
_entity.id
_entity.type
_entity.pdbx_description
1 polymer ?
#
loop_
_entity_poly.entity_id
_entity_poly.type
_entity_poly.pdbx_seq_one_letter_code
_entity_poly.pdbx_strand_id
1 'polypeptide(L)'
;MDIEFQSVEEICLLQEHLLSQQIAYISQHSPYYKRMFAALDIDVKTIKSIADLQKLPFTEKKDLQLYNEALLCVPQADIVDYITTSGTLGDPVTFGCTEKDLQRLAYNERKSFACAGLEKGDILQLMTTIDKRFMAGLAYWLGIRDLGASIIRVGNGIPELQWDTIMRIKPNAIMCVPSFILRLIEYAEANDIDYRHSSIKKIIGIGEGLRDQHFHLNLLGQKIHEKW
;
A
#
# COMPACT_ATOMS: atom_id res chain seq x y z
N MET A 1 6.05 14.04 18.16
CA MET A 1 7.09 13.36 17.31
C MET A 1 6.44 12.10 16.78
N ASP A 2 6.65 11.78 15.51
CA ASP A 2 6.02 10.61 14.90
C ASP A 2 6.59 9.33 15.51
N ILE A 3 5.75 8.33 15.75
CA ILE A 3 6.13 7.09 16.45
C ILE A 3 7.26 6.33 15.74
N GLU A 4 7.36 6.46 14.43
CA GLU A 4 8.37 5.81 13.59
C GLU A 4 9.81 6.26 13.89
N PHE A 5 9.96 7.39 14.61
CA PHE A 5 11.25 7.97 14.98
C PHE A 5 11.49 7.97 16.51
N GLN A 6 10.67 7.22 17.25
CA GLN A 6 10.85 7.03 18.68
C GLN A 6 11.84 5.91 18.98
N SER A 7 12.16 5.71 20.27
CA SER A 7 12.98 4.57 20.70
C SER A 7 12.29 3.23 20.43
N VAL A 8 13.08 2.17 20.33
CA VAL A 8 12.55 0.80 20.16
C VAL A 8 11.61 0.44 21.31
N GLU A 9 11.94 0.87 22.51
CA GLU A 9 11.14 0.65 23.72
C GLU A 9 9.76 1.31 23.62
N GLU A 10 9.70 2.58 23.18
CA GLU A 10 8.44 3.31 22.98
C GLU A 10 7.59 2.68 21.88
N ILE A 11 8.22 2.25 20.78
CA ILE A 11 7.54 1.55 19.69
C ILE A 11 6.95 0.22 20.21
N CYS A 12 7.73 -0.58 20.94
CA CYS A 12 7.25 -1.85 21.52
C CYS A 12 6.09 -1.63 22.50
N LEU A 13 6.17 -0.66 23.38
CA LEU A 13 5.08 -0.35 24.32
C LEU A 13 3.79 0.01 23.60
N LEU A 14 3.88 0.82 22.54
CA LEU A 14 2.71 1.15 21.73
C LEU A 14 2.16 -0.09 21.01
N GLN A 15 3.02 -0.91 20.42
CA GLN A 15 2.62 -2.15 19.73
C GLN A 15 1.91 -3.11 20.68
N GLU A 16 2.41 -3.32 21.88
CA GLU A 16 1.79 -4.21 22.89
C GLU A 16 0.45 -3.66 23.38
N HIS A 17 0.35 -2.35 23.56
CA HIS A 17 -0.91 -1.71 23.90
C HIS A 17 -1.96 -1.90 22.79
N LEU A 18 -1.61 -1.64 21.54
CA LEU A 18 -2.49 -1.81 20.38
C LEU A 18 -2.83 -3.29 20.14
N LEU A 19 -1.88 -4.21 20.35
CA LEU A 19 -2.11 -5.65 20.26
C LEU A 19 -3.19 -6.09 21.25
N SER A 20 -3.08 -5.70 22.51
CA SER A 20 -4.07 -6.05 23.54
C SER A 20 -5.47 -5.54 23.17
N GLN A 21 -5.58 -4.33 22.65
CA GLN A 21 -6.85 -3.76 22.16
C GLN A 21 -7.39 -4.55 20.96
N GLN A 22 -6.53 -4.87 19.98
CA GLN A 22 -6.93 -5.60 18.79
C GLN A 22 -7.41 -7.02 19.11
N ILE A 23 -6.70 -7.74 19.97
CA ILE A 23 -7.09 -9.10 20.37
C ILE A 23 -8.43 -9.08 21.12
N ALA A 24 -8.63 -8.14 22.04
CA ALA A 24 -9.91 -7.96 22.71
C ALA A 24 -11.04 -7.64 21.73
N TYR A 25 -10.78 -6.76 20.76
CA TYR A 25 -11.75 -6.37 19.75
C TYR A 25 -12.18 -7.55 18.85
N ILE A 26 -11.23 -8.28 18.24
CA ILE A 26 -11.57 -9.39 17.35
C ILE A 26 -12.24 -10.56 18.11
N SER A 27 -11.89 -10.79 19.37
CA SER A 27 -12.52 -11.82 20.21
C SER A 27 -13.99 -11.54 20.49
N GLN A 28 -14.39 -10.27 20.47
CA GLN A 28 -15.77 -9.84 20.73
C GLN A 28 -16.59 -9.67 19.46
N HIS A 29 -15.98 -9.22 18.36
CA HIS A 29 -16.67 -8.76 17.18
C HIS A 29 -16.57 -9.71 15.99
N SER A 30 -15.48 -10.49 15.85
CA SER A 30 -15.37 -11.45 14.75
C SER A 30 -15.96 -12.81 15.12
N PRO A 31 -17.01 -13.28 14.42
CA PRO A 31 -17.52 -14.64 14.63
C PRO A 31 -16.48 -15.74 14.40
N TYR A 32 -15.54 -15.54 13.48
CA TYR A 32 -14.45 -16.48 13.21
C TYR A 32 -13.50 -16.60 14.41
N TYR A 33 -12.93 -15.48 14.86
CA TYR A 33 -11.97 -15.48 15.96
C TYR A 33 -12.60 -15.89 17.29
N LYS A 34 -13.85 -15.52 17.52
CA LYS A 34 -14.61 -15.95 18.71
C LYS A 34 -14.71 -17.48 18.80
N ARG A 35 -15.08 -18.14 17.67
CA ARG A 35 -15.14 -19.60 17.61
C ARG A 35 -13.75 -20.24 17.75
N MET A 36 -12.75 -19.70 17.07
CA MET A 36 -11.39 -20.22 17.08
C MET A 36 -10.76 -20.16 18.47
N PHE A 37 -10.86 -19.04 19.16
CA PHE A 37 -10.33 -18.89 20.52
C PHE A 37 -11.04 -19.83 21.51
N ALA A 38 -12.36 -19.99 21.40
CA ALA A 38 -13.10 -20.91 22.23
C ALA A 38 -12.74 -22.39 21.96
N ALA A 39 -12.57 -22.76 20.68
CA ALA A 39 -12.20 -24.14 20.31
C ALA A 39 -10.79 -24.55 20.75
N LEU A 40 -9.90 -23.59 20.88
CA LEU A 40 -8.49 -23.81 21.30
C LEU A 40 -8.24 -23.45 22.76
N ASP A 41 -9.28 -23.14 23.52
CA ASP A 41 -9.21 -22.73 24.94
C ASP A 41 -8.20 -21.60 25.19
N ILE A 42 -8.19 -20.61 24.27
CA ILE A 42 -7.29 -19.46 24.36
C ILE A 42 -7.94 -18.38 25.23
N ASP A 43 -7.35 -18.12 26.40
CA ASP A 43 -7.69 -16.93 27.18
C ASP A 43 -7.01 -15.69 26.59
N VAL A 44 -7.79 -14.90 25.83
CA VAL A 44 -7.30 -13.68 25.17
C VAL A 44 -6.70 -12.65 26.12
N LYS A 45 -7.04 -12.68 27.42
CA LYS A 45 -6.48 -11.78 28.44
C LYS A 45 -5.01 -12.07 28.74
N THR A 46 -4.52 -13.25 28.35
CA THR A 46 -3.12 -13.64 28.51
C THR A 46 -2.21 -13.14 27.37
N ILE A 47 -2.80 -12.62 26.30
CA ILE A 47 -2.06 -12.07 25.15
C ILE A 47 -1.81 -10.57 25.39
N LYS A 48 -0.63 -10.23 25.90
CA LYS A 48 -0.27 -8.88 26.33
C LYS A 48 0.99 -8.33 25.65
N SER A 49 1.86 -9.22 25.21
CA SER A 49 3.14 -8.86 24.57
C SER A 49 3.21 -9.40 23.14
N ILE A 50 4.12 -8.88 22.37
CA ILE A 50 4.42 -9.38 21.00
C ILE A 50 4.85 -10.87 21.08
N ALA A 51 5.58 -11.27 22.12
CA ALA A 51 5.99 -12.65 22.32
C ALA A 51 4.80 -13.61 22.52
N ASP A 52 3.69 -13.12 23.09
CA ASP A 52 2.49 -13.94 23.29
C ASP A 52 1.77 -14.28 21.99
N LEU A 53 2.05 -13.60 20.87
CA LEU A 53 1.49 -13.95 19.56
C LEU A 53 1.81 -15.39 19.15
N GLN A 54 2.92 -15.97 19.65
CA GLN A 54 3.27 -17.36 19.40
C GLN A 54 2.24 -18.35 19.96
N LYS A 55 1.39 -17.93 20.88
CA LYS A 55 0.29 -18.75 21.45
C LYS A 55 -0.93 -18.80 20.53
N LEU A 56 -0.98 -17.92 19.52
CA LEU A 56 -2.10 -17.84 18.60
C LEU A 56 -1.82 -18.62 17.31
N PRO A 57 -2.81 -19.31 16.74
CA PRO A 57 -2.67 -19.92 15.43
C PRO A 57 -2.60 -18.85 14.34
N PHE A 58 -1.97 -19.19 13.24
CA PHE A 58 -1.98 -18.33 12.04
C PHE A 58 -3.36 -18.35 11.38
N THR A 59 -3.75 -17.21 10.80
CA THR A 59 -4.86 -17.12 9.85
C THR A 59 -4.27 -17.14 8.45
N GLU A 60 -4.64 -18.12 7.67
CA GLU A 60 -4.11 -18.31 6.30
C GLU A 60 -5.05 -17.73 5.26
N LYS A 61 -4.56 -17.59 4.02
CA LYS A 61 -5.38 -17.14 2.88
C LYS A 61 -6.62 -18.01 2.69
N LYS A 62 -6.49 -19.31 2.94
CA LYS A 62 -7.60 -20.27 2.86
C LYS A 62 -8.72 -19.95 3.85
N ASP A 63 -8.37 -19.52 5.06
CA ASP A 63 -9.37 -19.11 6.05
C ASP A 63 -10.13 -17.87 5.59
N LEU A 64 -9.40 -16.91 5.00
CA LEU A 64 -10.02 -15.70 4.41
C LEU A 64 -10.98 -16.05 3.27
N GLN A 65 -10.67 -17.08 2.48
CA GLN A 65 -11.53 -17.54 1.39
C GLN A 65 -12.79 -18.27 1.90
N LEU A 66 -12.63 -19.14 2.90
CA LEU A 66 -13.71 -19.99 3.43
C LEU A 66 -14.62 -19.25 4.41
N TYR A 67 -14.09 -18.32 5.19
CA TYR A 67 -14.79 -17.68 6.30
C TYR A 67 -14.86 -16.16 6.19
N ASN A 68 -14.80 -15.64 4.98
CA ASN A 68 -14.71 -14.21 4.69
C ASN A 68 -15.69 -13.34 5.51
N GLU A 69 -17.00 -13.65 5.46
CA GLU A 69 -18.03 -12.92 6.21
C GLU A 69 -17.86 -13.06 7.73
N ALA A 70 -17.42 -14.24 8.20
CA ALA A 70 -17.24 -14.49 9.63
C ALA A 70 -16.01 -13.76 10.21
N LEU A 71 -15.14 -13.24 9.37
CA LEU A 71 -13.97 -12.42 9.77
C LEU A 71 -14.36 -10.95 9.96
N LEU A 72 -15.49 -10.50 9.42
CA LEU A 72 -15.95 -9.13 9.61
C LEU A 72 -16.26 -8.85 11.08
N CYS A 73 -15.79 -7.70 11.55
CA CYS A 73 -15.99 -7.21 12.91
C CYS A 73 -17.05 -6.10 13.01
N VAL A 74 -17.63 -5.72 11.90
CA VAL A 74 -18.61 -4.63 11.79
C VAL A 74 -19.81 -5.08 10.96
N PRO A 75 -21.00 -4.46 11.16
CA PRO A 75 -22.13 -4.70 10.28
C PRO A 75 -21.84 -4.23 8.85
N GLN A 76 -22.46 -4.85 7.87
CA GLN A 76 -22.29 -4.51 6.45
C GLN A 76 -22.62 -3.03 6.14
N ALA A 77 -23.50 -2.42 6.91
CA ALA A 77 -23.86 -1.01 6.75
C ALA A 77 -22.71 -0.04 7.02
N ASP A 78 -21.66 -0.48 7.71
CA ASP A 78 -20.46 0.33 8.00
C ASP A 78 -19.36 0.14 6.96
N ILE A 79 -19.56 -0.75 5.98
CA ILE A 79 -18.61 -0.96 4.87
C ILE A 79 -18.82 0.13 3.83
N VAL A 80 -17.77 0.86 3.53
CA VAL A 80 -17.78 1.99 2.57
C VAL A 80 -17.06 1.67 1.27
N ASP A 81 -16.21 0.61 1.25
CA ASP A 81 -15.51 0.15 0.05
C ASP A 81 -15.24 -1.35 0.10
N TYR A 82 -15.15 -1.98 -1.07
CA TYR A 82 -14.75 -3.38 -1.23
C TYR A 82 -13.49 -3.50 -2.07
N ILE A 83 -12.48 -4.13 -1.50
CA ILE A 83 -11.20 -4.38 -2.16
C ILE A 83 -10.96 -5.87 -2.35
N THR A 84 -10.19 -6.21 -3.37
CA THR A 84 -9.93 -7.60 -3.75
C THR A 84 -8.45 -7.81 -3.99
N THR A 85 -7.90 -8.92 -3.48
CA THR A 85 -6.52 -9.33 -3.76
C THR A 85 -6.37 -9.76 -5.22
N SER A 86 -5.14 -9.71 -5.76
CA SER A 86 -4.86 -10.02 -7.18
C SER A 86 -5.18 -11.46 -7.60
N GLY A 87 -5.32 -12.39 -6.65
CA GLY A 87 -5.63 -13.79 -6.97
C GLY A 87 -4.51 -14.59 -7.63
N THR A 88 -3.28 -14.10 -7.67
CA THR A 88 -2.12 -14.75 -8.34
C THR A 88 -1.81 -16.16 -7.83
N LEU A 89 -2.21 -16.50 -6.61
CA LEU A 89 -1.99 -17.81 -5.97
C LEU A 89 -3.31 -18.52 -5.63
N GLY A 90 -4.33 -18.41 -6.46
CA GLY A 90 -5.65 -18.99 -6.26
C GLY A 90 -6.75 -17.94 -6.26
N ASP A 91 -7.97 -18.31 -5.83
CA ASP A 91 -9.11 -17.41 -5.85
C ASP A 91 -8.83 -16.10 -5.08
N PRO A 92 -9.24 -14.95 -5.61
CA PRO A 92 -9.09 -13.68 -4.93
C PRO A 92 -9.92 -13.63 -3.66
N VAL A 93 -9.39 -12.94 -2.63
CA VAL A 93 -10.15 -12.61 -1.43
C VAL A 93 -10.68 -11.20 -1.56
N THR A 94 -11.99 -11.04 -1.36
CA THR A 94 -12.63 -9.72 -1.30
C THR A 94 -12.98 -9.42 0.15
N PHE A 95 -12.67 -8.22 0.62
CA PHE A 95 -13.01 -7.79 1.98
C PHE A 95 -13.48 -6.33 1.99
N GLY A 96 -14.35 -6.03 2.95
CA GLY A 96 -14.89 -4.70 3.14
C GLY A 96 -13.97 -3.83 3.98
N CYS A 97 -13.90 -2.55 3.64
CA CYS A 97 -13.22 -1.52 4.41
C CYS A 97 -14.22 -0.55 5.00
N THR A 98 -14.03 -0.18 6.25
CA THR A 98 -14.71 0.95 6.89
C THR A 98 -14.00 2.25 6.57
N GLU A 99 -14.65 3.38 6.87
CA GLU A 99 -13.99 4.71 6.79
C GLU A 99 -12.70 4.78 7.61
N LYS A 100 -12.67 4.13 8.79
CA LYS A 100 -11.46 4.07 9.62
C LYS A 100 -10.33 3.27 8.97
N ASP A 101 -10.65 2.22 8.21
CA ASP A 101 -9.66 1.47 7.44
C ASP A 101 -9.07 2.32 6.32
N LEU A 102 -9.90 3.09 5.62
CA LEU A 102 -9.43 4.01 4.58
C LEU A 102 -8.57 5.13 5.15
N GLN A 103 -8.90 5.67 6.32
CA GLN A 103 -8.08 6.66 7.03
C GLN A 103 -6.72 6.08 7.43
N ARG A 104 -6.68 4.82 7.89
CA ARG A 104 -5.43 4.13 8.21
C ARG A 104 -4.58 3.87 6.96
N LEU A 105 -5.20 3.50 5.83
CA LEU A 105 -4.50 3.40 4.55
C LEU A 105 -3.91 4.75 4.13
N ALA A 106 -4.68 5.83 4.23
CA ALA A 106 -4.22 7.18 3.95
C ALA A 106 -3.00 7.56 4.81
N TYR A 107 -3.05 7.29 6.11
CA TYR A 107 -1.93 7.54 7.03
C TYR A 107 -0.67 6.77 6.63
N ASN A 108 -0.78 5.46 6.35
CA ASN A 108 0.36 4.63 5.99
C ASN A 108 1.03 5.13 4.70
N GLU A 109 0.23 5.41 3.68
CA GLU A 109 0.76 5.88 2.40
C GLU A 109 1.31 7.31 2.49
N ARG A 110 0.71 8.19 3.29
CA ARG A 110 1.28 9.51 3.59
C ARG A 110 2.68 9.40 4.16
N LYS A 111 2.90 8.47 5.10
CA LYS A 111 4.22 8.22 5.68
C LYS A 111 5.20 7.67 4.65
N SER A 112 4.78 6.72 3.83
CA SER A 112 5.57 6.14 2.74
C SER A 112 6.00 7.20 1.73
N PHE A 113 5.09 8.08 1.31
CA PHE A 113 5.38 9.17 0.38
C PHE A 113 6.30 10.23 1.01
N ALA A 114 6.10 10.57 2.27
CA ALA A 114 7.00 11.48 2.98
C ALA A 114 8.43 10.89 3.07
N CYS A 115 8.58 9.58 3.35
CA CYS A 115 9.87 8.89 3.31
C CYS A 115 10.49 8.88 1.91
N ALA A 116 9.68 8.84 0.85
CA ALA A 116 10.14 8.98 -0.53
C ALA A 116 10.49 10.44 -0.91
N GLY A 117 10.38 11.37 0.04
CA GLY A 117 10.71 12.77 -0.14
C GLY A 117 9.62 13.59 -0.85
N LEU A 118 8.38 13.10 -0.87
CA LEU A 118 7.25 13.90 -1.33
C LEU A 118 6.74 14.79 -0.19
N GLU A 119 6.29 15.98 -0.57
CA GLU A 119 5.77 16.97 0.38
C GLU A 119 4.58 17.76 -0.20
N LYS A 120 3.99 18.58 0.63
CA LYS A 120 2.94 19.51 0.20
C LYS A 120 3.48 20.43 -0.91
N GLY A 121 2.75 20.51 -2.02
CA GLY A 121 3.13 21.29 -3.22
C GLY A 121 3.70 20.42 -4.34
N ASP A 122 4.12 19.18 -4.07
CA ASP A 122 4.46 18.23 -5.12
C ASP A 122 3.23 17.83 -5.94
N ILE A 123 3.45 17.43 -7.18
CA ILE A 123 2.43 16.92 -8.10
C ILE A 123 2.86 15.52 -8.53
N LEU A 124 2.16 14.51 -8.05
CA LEU A 124 2.40 13.11 -8.41
C LEU A 124 1.51 12.67 -9.57
N GLN A 125 2.09 12.15 -10.64
CA GLN A 125 1.34 11.42 -11.66
C GLN A 125 1.31 9.93 -11.30
N LEU A 126 0.11 9.43 -11.01
CA LEU A 126 -0.15 8.04 -10.68
C LEU A 126 -0.39 7.24 -11.97
N MET A 127 0.54 6.35 -12.30
CA MET A 127 0.52 5.50 -13.48
C MET A 127 0.12 4.05 -13.13
N THR A 128 -0.79 3.90 -12.19
CA THR A 128 -1.36 2.60 -11.80
C THR A 128 -2.88 2.69 -11.74
N THR A 129 -3.55 1.56 -11.82
CA THR A 129 -5.01 1.53 -11.75
C THR A 129 -5.49 1.96 -10.36
N ILE A 130 -6.63 2.65 -10.32
CA ILE A 130 -7.35 3.00 -9.09
C ILE A 130 -8.71 2.30 -9.01
N ASP A 131 -9.16 1.75 -10.14
CA ASP A 131 -10.39 0.98 -10.31
C ASP A 131 -10.17 -0.53 -10.07
N LYS A 132 -11.16 -1.37 -10.45
CA LYS A 132 -11.11 -2.84 -10.39
C LYS A 132 -10.90 -3.40 -8.99
N ARG A 133 -11.34 -2.68 -7.96
CA ARG A 133 -11.18 -3.06 -6.54
C ARG A 133 -9.70 -3.19 -6.12
N PHE A 134 -8.81 -2.49 -6.82
CA PHE A 134 -7.39 -2.53 -6.53
C PHE A 134 -7.03 -1.61 -5.37
N MET A 135 -6.72 -2.21 -4.22
CA MET A 135 -6.46 -1.49 -2.97
C MET A 135 -5.34 -0.47 -3.09
N ALA A 136 -4.20 -0.85 -3.70
CA ALA A 136 -3.01 -0.01 -3.69
C ALA A 136 -3.24 1.33 -4.41
N GLY A 137 -3.94 1.33 -5.56
CA GLY A 137 -4.24 2.57 -6.28
C GLY A 137 -5.09 3.55 -5.46
N LEU A 138 -6.11 3.03 -4.75
CA LEU A 138 -6.90 3.82 -3.82
C LEU A 138 -6.07 4.33 -2.64
N ALA A 139 -5.27 3.46 -2.02
CA ALA A 139 -4.41 3.82 -0.90
C ALA A 139 -3.43 4.94 -1.27
N TYR A 140 -2.79 4.86 -2.44
CA TYR A 140 -1.90 5.91 -2.95
C TYR A 140 -2.62 7.23 -3.14
N TRP A 141 -3.81 7.20 -3.72
CA TRP A 141 -4.62 8.40 -3.88
C TRP A 141 -4.99 9.06 -2.55
N LEU A 142 -5.42 8.25 -1.58
CA LEU A 142 -5.73 8.72 -0.23
C LEU A 142 -4.50 9.30 0.47
N GLY A 143 -3.36 8.61 0.40
CA GLY A 143 -2.11 9.03 1.05
C GLY A 143 -1.54 10.33 0.50
N ILE A 144 -1.56 10.53 -0.82
CA ILE A 144 -1.11 11.79 -1.44
C ILE A 144 -2.01 12.95 -1.02
N ARG A 145 -3.32 12.74 -0.96
CA ARG A 145 -4.25 13.77 -0.47
C ARG A 145 -4.01 14.11 1.00
N ASP A 146 -3.78 13.10 1.83
CA ASP A 146 -3.49 13.30 3.26
C ASP A 146 -2.13 14.01 3.48
N LEU A 147 -1.16 13.80 2.59
CA LEU A 147 0.10 14.52 2.56
C LEU A 147 -0.07 16.01 2.18
N GLY A 148 -1.18 16.34 1.52
CA GLY A 148 -1.44 17.70 1.00
C GLY A 148 -0.77 17.98 -0.35
N ALA A 149 -0.28 16.94 -1.04
CA ALA A 149 0.24 17.00 -2.40
C ALA A 149 -0.89 16.82 -3.44
N SER A 150 -0.61 17.19 -4.69
CA SER A 150 -1.54 17.00 -5.81
C SER A 150 -1.33 15.64 -6.46
N ILE A 151 -2.39 15.04 -6.99
CA ILE A 151 -2.33 13.77 -7.69
C ILE A 151 -3.05 13.82 -9.04
N ILE A 152 -2.39 13.30 -10.07
CA ILE A 152 -2.97 13.13 -11.41
C ILE A 152 -3.18 11.63 -11.62
N ARG A 153 -4.42 11.22 -11.83
CA ARG A 153 -4.81 9.81 -12.00
C ARG A 153 -4.88 9.47 -13.49
N VAL A 154 -3.75 9.09 -14.07
CA VAL A 154 -3.68 8.73 -15.51
C VAL A 154 -4.00 7.25 -15.73
N GLY A 155 -3.75 6.42 -14.71
CA GLY A 155 -3.88 4.98 -14.86
C GLY A 155 -2.63 4.32 -15.46
N ASN A 156 -2.69 3.02 -15.66
CA ASN A 156 -1.57 2.24 -16.17
C ASN A 156 -1.52 2.18 -17.70
N GLY A 157 -0.34 1.92 -18.23
CA GLY A 157 -0.13 1.73 -19.68
C GLY A 157 -0.17 3.03 -20.48
N ILE A 158 -0.27 2.93 -21.82
CA ILE A 158 -0.39 4.00 -22.79
C ILE A 158 0.67 5.11 -22.61
N PRO A 159 1.93 4.89 -23.04
CA PRO A 159 3.03 5.85 -22.88
C PRO A 159 2.71 7.23 -23.45
N GLU A 160 2.00 7.30 -24.58
CA GLU A 160 1.56 8.55 -25.18
C GLU A 160 0.75 9.43 -24.20
N LEU A 161 -0.25 8.84 -23.55
CA LEU A 161 -1.10 9.56 -22.58
C LEU A 161 -0.30 10.01 -21.36
N GLN A 162 0.68 9.21 -20.93
CA GLN A 162 1.55 9.58 -19.83
C GLN A 162 2.39 10.80 -20.17
N TRP A 163 3.00 10.82 -21.35
CA TRP A 163 3.81 11.95 -21.81
C TRP A 163 2.99 13.19 -22.12
N ASP A 164 1.81 13.05 -22.75
CA ASP A 164 0.88 14.17 -22.92
C ASP A 164 0.58 14.86 -21.58
N THR A 165 0.32 14.04 -20.54
CA THR A 165 0.06 14.55 -19.19
C THR A 165 1.28 15.24 -18.58
N ILE A 166 2.48 14.65 -18.71
CA ILE A 166 3.74 15.25 -18.23
C ILE A 166 3.99 16.60 -18.87
N MET A 167 3.79 16.70 -20.19
CA MET A 167 4.03 17.95 -20.93
C MET A 167 3.02 19.04 -20.59
N ARG A 168 1.76 18.69 -20.35
CA ARG A 168 0.68 19.66 -20.06
C ARG A 168 0.66 20.12 -18.61
N ILE A 169 0.75 19.20 -17.64
CA ILE A 169 0.53 19.48 -16.21
C ILE A 169 1.84 19.67 -15.46
N LYS A 170 2.94 19.14 -16.03
CA LYS A 170 4.30 19.24 -15.48
C LYS A 170 4.41 18.69 -14.04
N PRO A 171 3.97 17.45 -13.77
CA PRO A 171 4.22 16.81 -12.48
C PRO A 171 5.72 16.76 -12.22
N ASN A 172 6.10 16.80 -10.93
CA ASN A 172 7.50 16.64 -10.53
C ASN A 172 7.81 15.25 -9.98
N ALA A 173 6.79 14.40 -9.84
CA ALA A 173 6.93 13.01 -9.42
C ALA A 173 6.05 12.08 -10.26
N ILE A 174 6.54 10.87 -10.50
CA ILE A 174 5.76 9.77 -11.10
C ILE A 174 5.79 8.54 -10.20
N MET A 175 4.73 7.76 -10.22
CA MET A 175 4.64 6.46 -9.55
C MET A 175 4.17 5.40 -10.53
N CYS A 176 4.99 4.37 -10.74
CA CYS A 176 4.69 3.30 -11.69
C CYS A 176 5.48 2.03 -11.38
N VAL A 177 5.15 0.96 -12.10
CA VAL A 177 5.96 -0.26 -12.12
C VAL A 177 7.28 0.01 -12.85
N PRO A 178 8.45 -0.31 -12.27
CA PRO A 178 9.75 0.00 -12.86
C PRO A 178 9.95 -0.43 -14.31
N SER A 179 9.47 -1.59 -14.71
CA SER A 179 9.55 -2.04 -16.12
C SER A 179 8.79 -1.10 -17.07
N PHE A 180 7.78 -0.40 -16.61
CA PHE A 180 7.03 0.58 -17.42
C PHE A 180 7.84 1.86 -17.67
N ILE A 181 8.79 2.21 -16.81
CA ILE A 181 9.69 3.35 -17.01
C ILE A 181 10.51 3.16 -18.30
N LEU A 182 11.00 1.95 -18.55
CA LEU A 182 11.73 1.67 -19.81
C LEU A 182 10.84 1.88 -21.04
N ARG A 183 9.58 1.49 -20.98
CA ARG A 183 8.62 1.74 -22.06
C ARG A 183 8.33 3.24 -22.26
N LEU A 184 8.30 4.02 -21.17
CA LEU A 184 8.18 5.49 -21.28
C LEU A 184 9.40 6.09 -21.96
N ILE A 185 10.60 5.62 -21.64
CA ILE A 185 11.85 6.06 -22.25
C ILE A 185 11.87 5.68 -23.74
N GLU A 186 11.56 4.44 -24.07
CA GLU A 186 11.50 3.96 -25.46
C GLU A 186 10.53 4.79 -26.31
N TYR A 187 9.36 5.10 -25.77
CA TYR A 187 8.38 5.97 -26.44
C TYR A 187 8.91 7.39 -26.60
N ALA A 188 9.55 7.95 -25.58
CA ALA A 188 10.12 9.28 -25.65
C ALA A 188 11.24 9.38 -26.69
N GLU A 189 12.16 8.39 -26.73
CA GLU A 189 13.21 8.30 -27.74
C GLU A 189 12.65 8.19 -29.17
N ALA A 190 11.56 7.43 -29.36
CA ALA A 190 10.91 7.25 -30.67
C ALA A 190 10.12 8.48 -31.14
N ASN A 191 9.79 9.41 -30.25
CA ASN A 191 8.99 10.61 -30.53
C ASN A 191 9.74 11.92 -30.25
N ASP A 192 11.07 11.88 -30.16
CA ASP A 192 11.93 13.06 -29.93
C ASP A 192 11.56 13.86 -28.66
N ILE A 193 11.07 13.19 -27.61
CA ILE A 193 10.73 13.82 -26.33
C ILE A 193 11.99 13.86 -25.46
N ASP A 194 12.38 15.05 -25.02
CA ASP A 194 13.50 15.24 -24.09
C ASP A 194 13.05 14.90 -22.65
N TYR A 195 13.05 13.60 -22.34
CA TYR A 195 12.61 13.10 -21.03
C TYR A 195 13.58 13.47 -19.90
N ARG A 196 14.88 13.64 -20.19
CA ARG A 196 15.91 13.97 -19.18
C ARG A 196 15.75 15.38 -18.63
N HIS A 197 15.25 16.30 -19.42
CA HIS A 197 14.96 17.68 -19.00
C HIS A 197 13.46 17.90 -18.75
N SER A 198 12.70 16.84 -18.58
CA SER A 198 11.28 16.93 -18.20
C SER A 198 11.11 17.53 -16.79
N SER A 199 9.86 17.78 -16.41
CA SER A 199 9.52 18.25 -15.06
C SER A 199 9.76 17.19 -13.96
N ILE A 200 9.93 15.91 -14.34
CA ILE A 200 10.06 14.80 -13.38
C ILE A 200 11.40 14.89 -12.64
N LYS A 201 11.32 14.88 -11.32
CA LYS A 201 12.47 14.89 -10.39
C LYS A 201 12.50 13.67 -9.47
N LYS A 202 11.37 12.98 -9.33
CA LYS A 202 11.20 11.85 -8.44
C LYS A 202 10.48 10.71 -9.15
N ILE A 203 11.03 9.50 -9.07
CA ILE A 203 10.40 8.28 -9.60
C ILE A 203 10.20 7.32 -8.43
N ILE A 204 8.95 6.92 -8.18
CA ILE A 204 8.59 5.96 -7.15
C ILE A 204 8.21 4.65 -7.83
N GLY A 205 9.07 3.65 -7.65
CA GLY A 205 8.85 2.31 -8.18
C GLY A 205 7.99 1.45 -7.26
N ILE A 206 7.01 0.76 -7.81
CA ILE A 206 6.15 -0.18 -7.10
C ILE A 206 6.05 -1.52 -7.83
N GLY A 207 5.81 -2.59 -7.08
CA GLY A 207 5.50 -3.91 -7.65
C GLY A 207 6.69 -4.72 -8.17
N GLU A 208 7.82 -4.08 -8.45
CA GLU A 208 9.07 -4.72 -8.89
C GLU A 208 10.25 -4.17 -8.11
N GLY A 209 11.21 -5.03 -7.76
CA GLY A 209 12.44 -4.63 -7.10
C GLY A 209 13.40 -3.94 -8.08
N LEU A 210 14.05 -2.87 -7.62
CA LEU A 210 15.15 -2.19 -8.33
C LEU A 210 16.53 -2.55 -7.77
N ARG A 211 16.56 -3.25 -6.64
CA ARG A 211 17.78 -3.62 -5.93
C ARG A 211 17.82 -5.10 -5.62
N ASP A 212 19.00 -5.65 -5.52
CA ASP A 212 19.27 -7.02 -5.07
C ASP A 212 19.28 -7.12 -3.53
N GLN A 213 19.59 -8.30 -3.01
CA GLN A 213 19.67 -8.56 -1.56
C GLN A 213 20.79 -7.78 -0.83
N HIS A 214 21.75 -7.22 -1.57
CA HIS A 214 22.83 -6.39 -1.05
C HIS A 214 22.60 -4.90 -1.28
N PHE A 215 21.39 -4.53 -1.65
CA PHE A 215 20.96 -3.16 -1.98
C PHE A 215 21.66 -2.53 -3.19
N HIS A 216 22.39 -3.28 -4.00
CA HIS A 216 22.89 -2.81 -5.29
C HIS A 216 21.76 -2.75 -6.31
N LEU A 217 21.86 -1.83 -7.27
CA LEU A 217 20.90 -1.80 -8.39
C LEU A 217 20.96 -3.12 -9.15
N ASN A 218 19.81 -3.76 -9.32
CA ASN A 218 19.69 -4.91 -10.23
C ASN A 218 19.73 -4.44 -11.69
N LEU A 219 19.67 -5.37 -12.63
CA LEU A 219 19.76 -5.05 -14.06
C LEU A 219 18.69 -4.03 -14.52
N LEU A 220 17.46 -4.11 -13.98
CA LEU A 220 16.39 -3.17 -14.29
C LEU A 220 16.71 -1.78 -13.74
N GLY A 221 17.14 -1.71 -12.49
CA GLY A 221 17.55 -0.48 -11.84
C GLY A 221 18.72 0.21 -12.55
N GLN A 222 19.72 -0.56 -12.99
CA GLN A 222 20.85 -0.05 -13.74
C GLN A 222 20.41 0.59 -15.07
N LYS A 223 19.58 -0.13 -15.85
CA LYS A 223 19.08 0.38 -17.14
C LYS A 223 18.28 1.69 -16.98
N ILE A 224 17.49 1.81 -15.93
CA ILE A 224 16.75 3.05 -15.65
C ILE A 224 17.72 4.16 -15.29
N HIS A 225 18.65 3.91 -14.37
CA HIS A 225 19.63 4.88 -13.90
C HIS A 225 20.57 5.41 -15.00
N GLU A 226 20.91 4.56 -15.98
CA GLU A 226 21.75 4.97 -17.12
C GLU A 226 21.00 5.89 -18.12
N LYS A 227 19.68 5.71 -18.22
CA LYS A 227 18.88 6.41 -19.21
C LYS A 227 18.23 7.70 -18.69
N TRP A 228 17.78 7.69 -17.42
CA TRP A 228 16.97 8.80 -16.87
C TRP A 228 17.52 9.43 -15.57
#